data_f58e14b61ab7db5e3464a53731be32cc
#
_entry.id   f58e14b61ab7db5e3464a53731be32cc
#
_cell.length_a   1.000
_cell.length_b   1.000
_cell.length_c   1.000
_cell.angle_alpha   90.00
_cell.angle_beta   90.00
_cell.angle_gamma   90.00
#
_symmetry.space_group_name_H-M   'P 1'
#
loop_
_entity.id
_entity.type
_entity.pdbx_description
1 polymer ?
#
loop_
_entity_poly.entity_id
_entity_poly.type
_entity_poly.pdbx_seq_one_letter_code
_entity_poly.pdbx_strand_id
1 'polypeptide(L)'
;AHCQSKNLFADPDVLDTWFSSALWPHSTLGWPEDTQDLNRFYPTTVLETGYDILFFWVARMVMMGLENTNKIPFKTIYLHGLVLDPEGIKMSKTKGNVLDPLQLIDLYGADALRFALTTGNSPGNNQRMNEQKLEASRNFANKLWNIARFVITNISMSEHTYEWNDKFQLTHIEDQWIVSRLNNVIKQSNLHMKRFQFGEAQRIIHDFVWNEF
;
A
#
# COMPACT_ATOMS: atom_id res chain seq x y z
N ALA A 1 -36.56 22.77 4.25
CA ALA A 1 -36.81 23.48 3.00
C ALA A 1 -37.09 24.95 3.29
N HIS A 2 -36.47 25.90 2.61
CA HIS A 2 -36.58 27.33 2.82
C HIS A 2 -38.01 27.85 2.58
N CYS A 3 -38.80 27.18 1.74
CA CYS A 3 -40.17 27.59 1.41
C CYS A 3 -41.24 27.09 2.39
N GLN A 4 -40.91 26.19 3.32
CA GLN A 4 -41.84 25.52 4.26
C GLN A 4 -43.06 24.87 3.64
N SER A 5 -43.04 24.61 2.29
CA SER A 5 -44.11 23.95 1.59
C SER A 5 -44.30 22.51 2.08
N LYS A 6 -45.53 22.08 2.25
CA LYS A 6 -45.87 20.68 2.51
C LYS A 6 -46.17 19.90 1.21
N ASN A 7 -46.31 20.62 0.07
CA ASN A 7 -46.44 20.01 -1.23
C ASN A 7 -45.10 19.54 -1.75
N LEU A 8 -44.73 18.31 -1.39
CA LEU A 8 -43.50 17.66 -1.84
C LEU A 8 -43.83 16.69 -2.96
N PHE A 9 -43.07 16.73 -4.03
CA PHE A 9 -43.12 15.79 -5.10
C PHE A 9 -41.84 14.95 -5.09
N ALA A 10 -41.98 13.63 -5.03
CA ALA A 10 -40.82 12.75 -5.09
C ALA A 10 -40.29 12.73 -6.54
N ASP A 11 -39.02 12.95 -6.71
CA ASP A 11 -38.36 12.82 -8.01
C ASP A 11 -38.40 11.33 -8.42
N PRO A 12 -38.86 10.99 -9.64
CA PRO A 12 -38.86 9.61 -10.11
C PRO A 12 -37.46 9.04 -10.41
N ASP A 13 -36.49 9.92 -10.61
CA ASP A 13 -35.09 9.53 -10.88
C ASP A 13 -34.36 9.15 -9.61
N VAL A 14 -33.33 8.30 -9.75
CA VAL A 14 -32.39 7.96 -8.69
C VAL A 14 -31.12 8.79 -8.84
N LEU A 15 -30.47 9.09 -7.70
CA LEU A 15 -29.19 9.78 -7.71
C LEU A 15 -28.11 8.89 -8.32
N ASP A 16 -27.14 9.53 -8.96
CA ASP A 16 -25.95 8.87 -9.51
C ASP A 16 -25.19 8.09 -8.44
N THR A 17 -24.61 6.96 -8.80
CA THR A 17 -23.74 6.13 -7.96
C THR A 17 -22.63 6.94 -7.30
N TRP A 18 -22.07 7.93 -7.98
CA TRP A 18 -21.06 8.82 -7.42
C TRP A 18 -21.54 9.66 -6.25
N PHE A 19 -22.83 9.91 -6.14
CA PHE A 19 -23.39 10.60 -4.99
C PHE A 19 -23.26 9.76 -3.71
N SER A 20 -23.73 8.52 -3.73
CA SER A 20 -23.62 7.62 -2.58
C SER A 20 -22.15 7.25 -2.29
N SER A 21 -21.31 7.09 -3.32
CA SER A 21 -19.87 6.88 -3.16
C SER A 21 -19.18 8.06 -2.48
N ALA A 22 -19.66 9.27 -2.67
CA ALA A 22 -19.14 10.47 -2.02
C ALA A 22 -19.45 10.55 -0.52
N LEU A 23 -20.50 9.88 -0.07
CA LEU A 23 -20.87 9.80 1.33
C LEU A 23 -20.07 8.75 2.12
N TRP A 24 -19.39 7.84 1.42
CA TRP A 24 -18.77 6.65 2.00
C TRP A 24 -17.90 6.92 3.23
N PRO A 25 -17.03 7.95 3.28
CA PRO A 25 -16.12 8.17 4.42
C PRO A 25 -16.81 8.37 5.77
N HIS A 26 -18.02 8.86 5.77
CA HIS A 26 -18.77 9.16 7.01
C HIS A 26 -20.06 8.34 7.15
N SER A 27 -20.73 7.98 6.04
CA SER A 27 -21.97 7.21 6.12
C SER A 27 -21.74 5.78 6.64
N THR A 28 -20.62 5.14 6.27
CA THR A 28 -20.27 3.79 6.77
C THR A 28 -19.88 3.77 8.25
N LEU A 29 -19.60 4.92 8.83
CA LEU A 29 -19.28 5.10 10.24
C LEU A 29 -20.49 5.52 11.08
N GLY A 30 -21.68 5.54 10.47
CA GLY A 30 -22.96 5.77 11.13
C GLY A 30 -23.50 7.19 11.04
N TRP A 31 -22.82 8.10 10.29
CA TRP A 31 -23.41 9.44 10.06
C TRP A 31 -24.84 9.30 9.46
N PRO A 32 -25.83 10.12 9.89
CA PRO A 32 -25.70 11.36 10.68
C PRO A 32 -25.66 11.19 12.21
N GLU A 33 -25.71 9.95 12.71
CA GLU A 33 -25.63 9.69 14.14
C GLU A 33 -24.24 9.97 14.70
N ASP A 34 -24.16 10.41 15.96
CA ASP A 34 -22.91 10.62 16.69
C ASP A 34 -22.40 9.28 17.27
N THR A 35 -21.77 8.46 16.44
CA THR A 35 -21.27 7.13 16.80
C THR A 35 -19.83 7.17 17.31
N GLN A 36 -19.44 6.15 18.09
CA GLN A 36 -18.05 5.97 18.51
C GLN A 36 -17.11 5.77 17.31
N ASP A 37 -17.56 5.06 16.27
CA ASP A 37 -16.77 4.80 15.09
C ASP A 37 -16.53 6.07 14.28
N LEU A 38 -17.57 6.92 14.12
CA LEU A 38 -17.44 8.21 13.46
C LEU A 38 -16.44 9.11 14.21
N ASN A 39 -16.52 9.16 15.53
CA ASN A 39 -15.62 9.97 16.33
C ASN A 39 -14.17 9.47 16.32
N ARG A 40 -13.96 8.18 16.19
CA ARG A 40 -12.63 7.56 16.21
C ARG A 40 -11.95 7.56 14.84
N PHE A 41 -12.68 7.24 13.79
CA PHE A 41 -12.12 6.94 12.48
C PHE A 41 -12.29 8.05 11.44
N TYR A 42 -13.11 9.06 11.73
CA TYR A 42 -13.28 10.21 10.84
C TYR A 42 -12.70 11.49 11.47
N PRO A 43 -11.84 12.24 10.76
CA PRO A 43 -11.26 11.99 9.43
C PRO A 43 -10.30 10.79 9.41
N THR A 44 -10.27 10.05 8.29
CA THR A 44 -9.33 8.95 8.10
C THR A 44 -7.90 9.45 7.86
N THR A 45 -6.92 8.60 8.11
CA THR A 45 -5.50 9.00 8.00
C THR A 45 -5.07 9.07 6.54
N VAL A 46 -5.37 8.04 5.75
CA VAL A 46 -4.96 7.94 4.34
C VAL A 46 -6.09 7.34 3.53
N LEU A 47 -6.41 7.97 2.40
CA LEU A 47 -7.17 7.38 1.32
C LEU A 47 -6.19 6.95 0.23
N GLU A 48 -6.27 5.69 -0.21
CA GLU A 48 -5.51 5.17 -1.32
C GLU A 48 -6.44 4.85 -2.48
N THR A 49 -6.13 5.35 -3.68
CA THR A 49 -6.93 5.11 -4.90
C THR A 49 -6.12 5.35 -6.16
N GLY A 50 -6.64 4.88 -7.30
CA GLY A 50 -6.12 5.24 -8.62
C GLY A 50 -6.30 6.73 -8.91
N TYR A 51 -5.34 7.30 -9.63
CA TYR A 51 -5.39 8.72 -10.00
C TYR A 51 -6.56 9.05 -10.95
N ASP A 52 -7.07 8.07 -11.68
CA ASP A 52 -8.11 8.24 -12.71
C ASP A 52 -9.49 8.59 -12.12
N ILE A 53 -9.73 8.30 -10.85
CA ILE A 53 -10.98 8.65 -10.15
C ILE A 53 -10.79 9.76 -9.10
N LEU A 54 -9.68 10.48 -9.14
CA LEU A 54 -9.43 11.61 -8.25
C LEU A 54 -10.58 12.64 -8.31
N PHE A 55 -11.01 13.00 -9.51
CA PHE A 55 -12.05 13.99 -9.70
C PHE A 55 -13.46 13.46 -9.41
N PHE A 56 -13.78 12.26 -9.92
CA PHE A 56 -15.11 11.72 -9.78
C PHE A 56 -15.44 11.18 -8.39
N TRP A 57 -14.46 10.72 -7.68
CA TRP A 57 -14.66 10.13 -6.35
C TRP A 57 -14.06 10.96 -5.23
N VAL A 58 -12.77 11.24 -5.27
CA VAL A 58 -12.08 11.89 -4.14
C VAL A 58 -12.56 13.33 -3.93
N ALA A 59 -12.64 14.13 -4.99
CA ALA A 59 -13.12 15.50 -4.89
C ALA A 59 -14.56 15.56 -4.35
N ARG A 60 -15.43 14.65 -4.79
CA ARG A 60 -16.80 14.56 -4.30
C ARG A 60 -16.87 14.15 -2.82
N MET A 61 -16.04 13.20 -2.38
CA MET A 61 -15.93 12.86 -0.96
C MET A 61 -15.51 14.05 -0.10
N VAL A 62 -14.55 14.86 -0.59
CA VAL A 62 -14.11 16.08 0.11
C VAL A 62 -15.25 17.09 0.22
N MET A 63 -15.99 17.34 -0.88
CA MET A 63 -17.13 18.26 -0.91
C MET A 63 -18.24 17.82 0.06
N MET A 64 -18.65 16.54 -0.03
CA MET A 64 -19.71 16.00 0.84
C MET A 64 -19.27 15.90 2.30
N GLY A 65 -18.00 15.58 2.55
CA GLY A 65 -17.44 15.56 3.89
C GLY A 65 -17.47 16.93 4.56
N LEU A 66 -17.05 17.96 3.83
CA LEU A 66 -17.08 19.35 4.31
C LEU A 66 -18.51 19.81 4.57
N GLU A 67 -19.44 19.56 3.63
CA GLU A 67 -20.83 19.97 3.76
C GLU A 67 -21.53 19.27 4.94
N ASN A 68 -21.35 17.97 5.10
CA ASN A 68 -22.07 17.18 6.08
C ASN A 68 -21.47 17.21 7.49
N THR A 69 -20.13 17.36 7.60
CA THR A 69 -19.41 17.20 8.86
C THR A 69 -18.55 18.40 9.25
N ASN A 70 -18.41 19.41 8.38
CA ASN A 70 -17.49 20.53 8.51
C ASN A 70 -16.02 20.12 8.68
N LYS A 71 -15.65 18.90 8.25
CA LYS A 71 -14.28 18.36 8.35
C LYS A 71 -13.86 17.75 7.01
N ILE A 72 -12.58 17.88 6.68
CA ILE A 72 -12.01 17.14 5.53
C ILE A 72 -11.98 15.64 5.85
N PRO A 73 -12.36 14.78 4.89
CA PRO A 73 -12.47 13.33 5.17
C PRO A 73 -11.13 12.62 5.31
N PHE A 74 -10.04 13.15 4.73
CA PHE A 74 -8.73 12.51 4.70
C PHE A 74 -7.62 13.50 5.00
N LYS A 75 -6.59 13.05 5.73
CA LYS A 75 -5.36 13.82 5.94
C LYS A 75 -4.41 13.72 4.76
N THR A 76 -4.37 12.55 4.12
CA THR A 76 -3.50 12.26 2.99
C THR A 76 -4.28 11.49 1.94
N ILE A 77 -4.04 11.80 0.67
CA ILE A 77 -4.56 11.05 -0.47
C ILE A 77 -3.34 10.47 -1.20
N TYR A 78 -3.23 9.15 -1.21
CA TYR A 78 -2.19 8.43 -1.95
C TYR A 78 -2.76 7.96 -3.28
N LEU A 79 -2.21 8.50 -4.37
CA LEU A 79 -2.63 8.14 -5.72
C LEU A 79 -1.65 7.12 -6.29
N HIS A 80 -2.10 5.87 -6.45
CA HIS A 80 -1.31 4.86 -7.13
C HIS A 80 -1.46 4.94 -8.65
N GLY A 81 -0.47 4.42 -9.38
CA GLY A 81 -0.57 4.21 -10.82
C GLY A 81 -1.43 2.98 -11.15
N LEU A 82 -1.87 2.88 -12.39
CA LEU A 82 -2.61 1.72 -12.87
C LEU A 82 -1.64 0.58 -13.20
N VAL A 83 -2.08 -0.64 -12.96
CA VAL A 83 -1.39 -1.84 -13.44
C VAL A 83 -1.81 -2.07 -14.90
N LEU A 84 -0.81 -2.10 -15.76
CA LEU A 84 -0.97 -2.33 -17.21
C LEU A 84 -0.55 -3.76 -17.54
N ASP A 85 -1.07 -4.28 -18.65
CA ASP A 85 -0.61 -5.54 -19.21
C ASP A 85 0.85 -5.46 -19.72
N PRO A 86 1.46 -6.56 -20.18
CA PRO A 86 2.83 -6.54 -20.68
C PRO A 86 3.05 -5.57 -21.85
N GLU A 87 2.03 -5.31 -22.66
CA GLU A 87 2.04 -4.40 -23.80
C GLU A 87 1.89 -2.93 -23.37
N GLY A 88 1.56 -2.68 -22.10
CA GLY A 88 1.35 -1.34 -21.55
C GLY A 88 -0.07 -0.81 -21.77
N ILE A 89 -1.03 -1.70 -21.99
CA ILE A 89 -2.44 -1.35 -22.18
C ILE A 89 -3.18 -1.48 -20.84
N LYS A 90 -4.09 -0.53 -20.56
CA LYS A 90 -4.94 -0.61 -19.37
C LYS A 90 -5.79 -1.88 -19.41
N MET A 91 -5.71 -2.66 -18.34
CA MET A 91 -6.49 -3.89 -18.18
C MET A 91 -8.00 -3.59 -18.12
N SER A 92 -8.80 -4.35 -18.84
CA SER A 92 -10.25 -4.28 -18.75
C SER A 92 -10.88 -5.65 -19.04
N LYS A 93 -12.00 -5.94 -18.38
CA LYS A 93 -12.76 -7.18 -18.60
C LYS A 93 -13.21 -7.34 -20.05
N THR A 94 -13.56 -6.24 -20.71
CA THR A 94 -14.00 -6.24 -22.11
C THR A 94 -12.89 -6.56 -23.10
N LYS A 95 -11.63 -6.26 -22.75
CA LYS A 95 -10.46 -6.59 -23.60
C LYS A 95 -9.90 -7.98 -23.32
N GLY A 96 -10.31 -8.63 -22.24
CA GLY A 96 -9.81 -9.95 -21.86
C GLY A 96 -8.32 -10.00 -21.44
N ASN A 97 -7.71 -8.84 -21.17
CA ASN A 97 -6.31 -8.72 -20.78
C ASN A 97 -6.11 -8.53 -19.25
N VAL A 98 -7.11 -8.91 -18.47
CA VAL A 98 -7.04 -8.84 -17.00
C VAL A 98 -6.23 -10.03 -16.48
N LEU A 99 -5.20 -9.73 -15.69
CA LEU A 99 -4.47 -10.74 -14.93
C LEU A 99 -5.26 -11.06 -13.65
N ASP A 100 -5.62 -12.32 -13.48
CA ASP A 100 -6.30 -12.76 -12.25
C ASP A 100 -5.28 -12.85 -11.11
N PRO A 101 -5.44 -12.04 -10.03
CA PRO A 101 -4.52 -12.07 -8.91
C PRO A 101 -4.43 -13.43 -8.21
N LEU A 102 -5.53 -14.21 -8.17
CA LEU A 102 -5.56 -15.53 -7.54
C LEU A 102 -4.70 -16.52 -8.33
N GLN A 103 -4.80 -16.52 -9.65
CA GLN A 103 -3.94 -17.34 -10.50
C GLN A 103 -2.46 -16.97 -10.37
N LEU A 104 -2.15 -15.67 -10.26
CA LEU A 104 -0.78 -15.22 -10.02
C LEU A 104 -0.24 -15.66 -8.65
N ILE A 105 -1.09 -15.65 -7.63
CA ILE A 105 -0.75 -16.15 -6.29
C ILE A 105 -0.47 -17.65 -6.32
N ASP A 106 -1.27 -18.43 -7.03
CA ASP A 106 -1.06 -19.88 -7.16
C ASP A 106 0.26 -20.21 -7.89
N LEU A 107 0.64 -19.41 -8.90
CA LEU A 107 1.85 -19.63 -9.69
C LEU A 107 3.13 -19.10 -9.02
N TYR A 108 3.08 -17.94 -8.41
CA TYR A 108 4.27 -17.20 -7.94
C TYR A 108 4.32 -17.02 -6.42
N GLY A 109 3.19 -17.18 -5.74
CA GLY A 109 3.03 -16.89 -4.32
C GLY A 109 2.55 -15.45 -4.03
N ALA A 110 1.85 -15.28 -2.93
CA ALA A 110 1.27 -13.99 -2.53
C ALA A 110 2.35 -12.91 -2.28
N ASP A 111 3.46 -13.28 -1.67
CA ASP A 111 4.56 -12.35 -1.39
C ASP A 111 5.21 -11.84 -2.68
N ALA A 112 5.38 -12.69 -3.67
CA ALA A 112 5.91 -12.30 -4.97
C ALA A 112 5.00 -11.28 -5.68
N LEU A 113 3.69 -11.52 -5.68
CA LEU A 113 2.73 -10.59 -6.27
C LEU A 113 2.73 -9.24 -5.53
N ARG A 114 2.68 -9.26 -4.20
CA ARG A 114 2.71 -8.03 -3.38
C ARG A 114 4.00 -7.24 -3.57
N PHE A 115 5.14 -7.94 -3.62
CA PHE A 115 6.42 -7.30 -3.87
C PHE A 115 6.49 -6.71 -5.27
N ALA A 116 6.03 -7.44 -6.29
CA ALA A 116 5.99 -6.96 -7.67
C ALA A 116 5.12 -5.70 -7.84
N LEU A 117 3.96 -5.64 -7.17
CA LEU A 117 3.05 -4.48 -7.24
C LEU A 117 3.65 -3.20 -6.68
N THR A 118 4.56 -3.29 -5.72
CA THR A 118 5.17 -2.14 -5.07
C THR A 118 6.59 -1.83 -5.55
N THR A 119 7.29 -2.80 -6.16
CA THR A 119 8.64 -2.60 -6.69
C THR A 119 8.67 -1.66 -7.90
N GLY A 120 9.54 -0.65 -7.83
CA GLY A 120 9.70 0.34 -8.91
C GLY A 120 8.48 1.26 -9.07
N ASN A 121 7.58 1.25 -8.09
CA ASN A 121 6.39 2.08 -8.12
C ASN A 121 6.70 3.48 -7.58
N SER A 122 6.24 4.49 -8.31
CA SER A 122 6.20 5.89 -7.85
C SER A 122 4.75 6.37 -7.89
N PRO A 123 4.33 7.22 -6.94
CA PRO A 123 2.97 7.74 -6.93
C PRO A 123 2.53 8.28 -8.28
N GLY A 124 1.34 7.91 -8.74
CA GLY A 124 0.76 8.35 -10.01
C GLY A 124 1.33 7.71 -11.28
N ASN A 125 2.38 6.90 -11.18
CA ASN A 125 2.98 6.25 -12.35
C ASN A 125 2.43 4.84 -12.57
N ASN A 126 1.99 4.59 -13.81
CA ASN A 126 1.55 3.27 -14.22
C ASN A 126 2.73 2.29 -14.29
N GLN A 127 2.43 1.02 -14.02
CA GLN A 127 3.44 -0.04 -14.11
C GLN A 127 2.94 -1.21 -14.94
N ARG A 128 3.84 -1.77 -15.76
CA ARG A 128 3.55 -3.00 -16.48
C ARG A 128 3.78 -4.20 -15.58
N MET A 129 2.85 -5.14 -15.61
CA MET A 129 2.98 -6.42 -14.93
C MET A 129 3.30 -7.50 -15.98
N ASN A 130 4.43 -8.17 -15.80
CA ASN A 130 4.85 -9.28 -16.64
C ASN A 130 5.42 -10.43 -15.80
N GLU A 131 5.60 -11.58 -16.42
CA GLU A 131 6.10 -12.80 -15.77
C GLU A 131 7.51 -12.59 -15.18
N GLN A 132 8.39 -11.92 -15.89
CA GLN A 132 9.77 -11.68 -15.44
C GLN A 132 9.81 -10.91 -14.11
N LYS A 133 8.93 -9.92 -13.95
CA LYS A 133 8.83 -9.15 -12.70
C LYS A 133 8.32 -10.02 -11.55
N LEU A 134 7.35 -10.89 -11.81
CA LEU A 134 6.81 -11.82 -10.82
C LEU A 134 7.85 -12.88 -10.41
N GLU A 135 8.58 -13.44 -11.38
CA GLU A 135 9.66 -14.39 -11.10
C GLU A 135 10.81 -13.77 -10.31
N ALA A 136 11.25 -12.58 -10.68
CA ALA A 136 12.27 -11.84 -9.92
C ALA A 136 11.84 -11.59 -8.48
N SER A 137 10.57 -11.22 -8.29
CA SER A 137 9.99 -10.99 -6.96
C SER A 137 9.91 -12.27 -6.14
N ARG A 138 9.51 -13.40 -6.74
CA ARG A 138 9.52 -14.73 -6.11
C ARG A 138 10.93 -15.15 -5.72
N ASN A 139 11.90 -14.95 -6.60
CA ASN A 139 13.29 -15.32 -6.33
C ASN A 139 13.88 -14.51 -5.18
N PHE A 140 13.51 -13.23 -5.06
CA PHE A 140 13.92 -12.40 -3.93
C PHE A 140 13.29 -12.88 -2.61
N ALA A 141 11.99 -13.17 -2.59
CA ALA A 141 11.32 -13.74 -1.41
C ALA A 141 11.96 -15.06 -0.99
N ASN A 142 12.26 -15.95 -1.94
CA ASN A 142 12.95 -17.22 -1.68
C ASN A 142 14.37 -17.01 -1.15
N LYS A 143 15.10 -16.00 -1.63
CA LYS A 143 16.45 -15.65 -1.11
C LYS A 143 16.35 -15.27 0.36
N LEU A 144 15.42 -14.36 0.73
CA LEU A 144 15.19 -13.97 2.12
C LEU A 144 14.87 -15.18 3.01
N TRP A 145 13.98 -16.04 2.57
CA TRP A 145 13.63 -17.27 3.29
C TRP A 145 14.84 -18.17 3.51
N ASN A 146 15.64 -18.40 2.47
CA ASN A 146 16.81 -19.27 2.56
C ASN A 146 17.93 -18.67 3.43
N ILE A 147 18.12 -17.35 3.39
CA ILE A 147 19.03 -16.65 4.31
C ILE A 147 18.59 -16.86 5.76
N ALA A 148 17.31 -16.59 6.07
CA ALA A 148 16.78 -16.78 7.43
C ALA A 148 16.92 -18.24 7.89
N ARG A 149 16.58 -19.20 7.04
CA ARG A 149 16.73 -20.63 7.33
C ARG A 149 18.18 -21.01 7.60
N PHE A 150 19.11 -20.51 6.77
CA PHE A 150 20.54 -20.76 6.95
C PHE A 150 21.03 -20.23 8.31
N VAL A 151 20.71 -18.99 8.64
CA VAL A 151 21.10 -18.37 9.92
C VAL A 151 20.53 -19.13 11.10
N ILE A 152 19.21 -19.39 11.11
CA ILE A 152 18.52 -20.09 12.21
C ILE A 152 19.12 -21.49 12.40
N THR A 153 19.34 -22.24 11.31
CA THR A 153 19.90 -23.58 11.38
C THR A 153 21.31 -23.55 12.02
N ASN A 154 22.17 -22.63 11.59
CA ASN A 154 23.51 -22.54 12.14
C ASN A 154 23.54 -22.12 13.62
N ILE A 155 22.66 -21.18 14.02
CA ILE A 155 22.51 -20.79 15.43
C ILE A 155 22.01 -21.98 16.25
N SER A 156 21.02 -22.74 15.75
CA SER A 156 20.47 -23.90 16.47
C SER A 156 21.46 -25.06 16.62
N MET A 157 22.43 -25.16 15.72
CA MET A 157 23.48 -26.18 15.77
C MET A 157 24.70 -25.73 16.59
N SER A 158 24.76 -24.47 17.01
CA SER A 158 25.83 -23.93 17.81
C SER A 158 25.63 -24.31 19.28
N GLU A 159 26.73 -24.68 19.95
CA GLU A 159 26.77 -24.89 21.41
C GLU A 159 26.70 -23.58 22.20
N HIS A 160 26.78 -22.43 21.52
CA HIS A 160 26.76 -21.11 22.14
C HIS A 160 25.32 -20.59 22.19
N THR A 161 24.93 -20.07 23.36
CA THR A 161 23.72 -19.26 23.51
C THR A 161 24.02 -17.84 23.06
N TYR A 162 23.35 -17.43 21.99
CA TYR A 162 23.44 -16.05 21.48
C TYR A 162 22.36 -15.21 22.14
N GLU A 163 22.75 -14.33 23.06
CA GLU A 163 21.86 -13.32 23.60
C GLU A 163 22.16 -11.97 22.96
N TRP A 164 21.16 -11.39 22.30
CA TRP A 164 21.27 -10.02 21.85
C TRP A 164 21.12 -9.08 23.05
N ASN A 165 22.16 -8.33 23.36
CA ASN A 165 22.10 -7.30 24.38
C ASN A 165 22.84 -6.04 23.93
N ASP A 166 22.53 -4.90 24.55
CA ASP A 166 23.10 -3.58 24.21
C ASP A 166 24.62 -3.47 24.47
N LYS A 167 25.22 -4.49 25.08
CA LYS A 167 26.67 -4.55 25.39
C LYS A 167 27.44 -5.35 24.36
N PHE A 168 26.77 -5.88 23.32
CA PHE A 168 27.46 -6.65 22.30
C PHE A 168 28.42 -5.76 21.51
N GLN A 169 29.72 -6.08 21.62
CA GLN A 169 30.80 -5.35 20.93
C GLN A 169 31.16 -6.10 19.65
N LEU A 170 30.99 -5.44 18.52
CA LEU A 170 31.46 -5.92 17.23
C LEU A 170 32.99 -5.74 17.17
N THR A 171 33.72 -6.83 17.17
CA THR A 171 35.20 -6.79 17.19
C THR A 171 35.78 -6.79 15.78
N HIS A 172 35.13 -7.42 14.82
CA HIS A 172 35.59 -7.50 13.44
C HIS A 172 35.08 -6.32 12.63
N ILE A 173 35.89 -5.83 11.71
CA ILE A 173 35.55 -4.64 10.90
C ILE A 173 34.43 -4.92 9.94
N GLU A 174 34.31 -6.15 9.44
CA GLU A 174 33.24 -6.63 8.58
C GLU A 174 31.89 -6.55 9.28
N ASP A 175 31.84 -6.97 10.54
CA ASP A 175 30.62 -6.93 11.36
C ASP A 175 30.20 -5.47 11.64
N GLN A 176 31.17 -4.62 11.95
CA GLN A 176 30.94 -3.18 12.16
C GLN A 176 30.40 -2.54 10.88
N TRP A 177 30.96 -2.89 9.73
CA TRP A 177 30.55 -2.38 8.43
C TRP A 177 29.13 -2.79 8.10
N ILE A 178 28.80 -4.11 8.17
CA ILE A 178 27.46 -4.57 7.78
C ILE A 178 26.37 -4.03 8.71
N VAL A 179 26.63 -3.91 10.03
CA VAL A 179 25.67 -3.33 10.98
C VAL A 179 25.49 -1.82 10.72
N SER A 180 26.57 -1.11 10.41
CA SER A 180 26.47 0.31 10.01
C SER A 180 25.63 0.48 8.73
N ARG A 181 25.84 -0.38 7.74
CA ARG A 181 25.04 -0.40 6.50
C ARG A 181 23.57 -0.71 6.79
N LEU A 182 23.29 -1.72 7.59
CA LEU A 182 21.92 -2.09 8.01
C LEU A 182 21.20 -0.92 8.70
N ASN A 183 21.87 -0.26 9.64
CA ASN A 183 21.30 0.90 10.33
C ASN A 183 20.96 2.04 9.36
N ASN A 184 21.80 2.29 8.35
CA ASN A 184 21.51 3.27 7.32
C ASN A 184 20.31 2.85 6.47
N VAL A 185 20.23 1.58 6.06
CA VAL A 185 19.10 1.03 5.30
C VAL A 185 17.79 1.18 6.10
N ILE A 186 17.79 0.83 7.39
CA ILE A 186 16.63 1.01 8.27
C ILE A 186 16.20 2.48 8.32
N LYS A 187 17.15 3.40 8.51
CA LYS A 187 16.87 4.85 8.57
C LYS A 187 16.25 5.35 7.26
N GLN A 188 16.87 5.03 6.12
CA GLN A 188 16.40 5.49 4.81
C GLN A 188 15.06 4.84 4.43
N SER A 189 14.91 3.54 4.66
CA SER A 189 13.67 2.82 4.39
C SER A 189 12.50 3.42 5.19
N ASN A 190 12.69 3.67 6.49
CA ASN A 190 11.69 4.33 7.32
C ASN A 190 11.34 5.76 6.84
N LEU A 191 12.33 6.50 6.34
CA LEU A 191 12.09 7.83 5.77
C LEU A 191 11.24 7.75 4.51
N HIS A 192 11.56 6.82 3.60
CA HIS A 192 10.79 6.61 2.37
C HIS A 192 9.38 6.11 2.67
N MET A 193 9.20 5.18 3.61
CA MET A 193 7.88 4.71 4.06
C MET A 193 7.01 5.85 4.60
N LYS A 194 7.57 6.74 5.44
CA LYS A 194 6.85 7.93 5.94
C LYS A 194 6.43 8.90 4.84
N ARG A 195 7.12 8.90 3.71
CA ARG A 195 6.84 9.74 2.54
C ARG A 195 6.01 9.03 1.47
N PHE A 196 5.51 7.83 1.76
CA PHE A 196 4.78 6.99 0.81
C PHE A 196 5.58 6.63 -0.46
N GLN A 197 6.91 6.63 -0.37
CA GLN A 197 7.82 6.26 -1.45
C GLN A 197 8.16 4.76 -1.34
N PHE A 198 7.16 3.91 -1.49
CA PHE A 198 7.27 2.46 -1.25
C PHE A 198 8.27 1.78 -2.16
N GLY A 199 8.29 2.15 -3.44
CA GLY A 199 9.25 1.61 -4.40
C GLY A 199 10.71 1.88 -4.02
N GLU A 200 11.01 3.09 -3.51
CA GLU A 200 12.35 3.43 -3.04
C GLU A 200 12.72 2.69 -1.74
N ALA A 201 11.78 2.58 -0.80
CA ALA A 201 12.02 1.79 0.40
C ALA A 201 12.35 0.33 0.07
N GLN A 202 11.61 -0.27 -0.85
CA GLN A 202 11.88 -1.63 -1.31
C GLN A 202 13.22 -1.76 -2.05
N ARG A 203 13.53 -0.82 -2.93
CA ARG A 203 14.80 -0.82 -3.68
C ARG A 203 16.00 -0.84 -2.74
N ILE A 204 16.01 0.01 -1.73
CA ILE A 204 17.10 0.08 -0.74
C ILE A 204 17.25 -1.25 0.03
N ILE A 205 16.13 -1.85 0.44
CA ILE A 205 16.15 -3.15 1.13
C ILE A 205 16.63 -4.25 0.19
N HIS A 206 16.13 -4.27 -1.03
CA HIS A 206 16.54 -5.25 -2.04
C HIS A 206 18.04 -5.16 -2.33
N ASP A 207 18.56 -3.96 -2.59
CA ASP A 207 19.95 -3.72 -2.91
C ASP A 207 20.88 -4.16 -1.76
N PHE A 208 20.49 -3.85 -0.54
CA PHE A 208 21.25 -4.28 0.65
C PHE A 208 21.29 -5.81 0.76
N VAL A 209 20.14 -6.47 0.71
CA VAL A 209 20.08 -7.94 0.87
C VAL A 209 20.72 -8.68 -0.29
N TRP A 210 20.65 -8.11 -1.50
CA TRP A 210 21.16 -8.80 -2.69
C TRP A 210 22.67 -8.62 -2.89
N ASN A 211 23.20 -7.45 -2.56
CA ASN A 211 24.55 -7.06 -2.92
C ASN A 211 25.51 -6.91 -1.73
N GLU A 212 25.00 -6.64 -0.53
CA GLU A 212 25.83 -6.32 0.62
C GLU A 212 25.77 -7.38 1.73
N PHE A 213 24.61 -7.95 1.97
CA PHE A 213 24.39 -8.98 2.98
C PHE A 213 24.59 -10.39 2.41
#